data_cb055fc681f34cd2e4d9b7618d298f85
#
_entry.id   cb055fc681f34cd2e4d9b7618d298f85
#
_cell.length_a   1.000
_cell.length_b   1.000
_cell.length_c   1.000
_cell.angle_alpha   90.00
_cell.angle_beta   90.00
_cell.angle_gamma   90.00
#
_symmetry.space_group_name_H-M   'P 1'
#
loop_
_entity.id
_entity.type
_entity.pdbx_description
1 polymer ?
#
loop_
_entity_poly.entity_id
_entity_poly.type
_entity_poly.pdbx_seq_one_letter_code
_entity_poly.pdbx_strand_id
1 'polypeptide(L)'
;MSAQPTNGYRRLGPHRPLSNSGRRARLAVTSTIKAGARAYDRQRDLPGLIRLDPFAAVADDVDGISRIVARLERALRAERCRARSGHWTYDLNRHIALRQAFLAESERLAGVRPGRIAQAAPT
;
A
#
# COMPACT_ATOMS: atom_id res chain seq x y z
N MET A 1 12.35 53.08 -6.45
CA MET A 1 11.48 52.17 -7.19
C MET A 1 12.05 50.78 -7.09
N SER A 2 11.66 50.10 -6.08
CA SER A 2 12.07 48.74 -5.85
C SER A 2 11.19 47.84 -6.68
N ALA A 3 11.75 47.23 -7.74
CA ALA A 3 11.15 46.05 -8.32
C ALA A 3 11.08 45.03 -7.22
N GLN A 4 9.91 44.68 -6.80
CA GLN A 4 9.70 43.58 -5.92
C GLN A 4 10.28 42.33 -6.61
N PRO A 5 11.15 41.59 -5.95
CA PRO A 5 11.48 40.29 -6.47
C PRO A 5 10.16 39.51 -6.49
N THR A 6 9.68 39.23 -7.67
CA THR A 6 8.64 38.25 -7.82
C THR A 6 9.17 36.99 -7.17
N ASN A 7 8.68 36.76 -5.99
CA ASN A 7 8.98 35.55 -5.25
C ASN A 7 8.60 34.40 -6.16
N GLY A 8 9.58 33.69 -6.63
CA GLY A 8 9.42 32.56 -7.55
C GLY A 8 8.68 31.36 -6.97
N TYR A 9 8.05 31.56 -5.83
CA TYR A 9 7.10 30.59 -5.30
C TYR A 9 5.78 30.74 -6.05
N ARG A 10 5.76 30.28 -7.26
CA ARG A 10 4.49 29.90 -7.84
C ARG A 10 3.90 28.84 -6.91
N ARG A 11 2.89 29.22 -6.20
CA ARG A 11 2.04 28.26 -5.53
C ARG A 11 1.59 27.30 -6.60
N LEU A 12 2.21 26.13 -6.60
CA LEU A 12 1.68 25.02 -7.36
C LEU A 12 0.33 24.75 -6.73
N GLY A 13 -0.72 25.15 -7.42
CA GLY A 13 -2.07 24.83 -7.00
C GLY A 13 -2.21 23.34 -6.78
N PRO A 14 -3.04 22.91 -5.83
CA PRO A 14 -3.16 21.49 -5.46
C PRO A 14 -3.62 20.58 -6.60
N HIS A 15 -3.93 21.12 -7.76
CA HIS A 15 -4.56 20.40 -8.86
C HIS A 15 -3.84 20.49 -10.20
N ARG A 16 -2.52 20.65 -10.18
CA ARG A 16 -1.78 20.58 -11.43
C ARG A 16 -1.93 19.18 -12.02
N PRO A 17 -2.54 19.02 -13.20
CA PRO A 17 -2.67 17.70 -13.81
C PRO A 17 -1.28 17.13 -14.06
N LEU A 18 -1.11 15.85 -13.72
CA LEU A 18 0.12 15.14 -14.04
C LEU A 18 0.35 15.16 -15.56
N SER A 19 1.60 15.36 -15.93
CA SER A 19 1.99 15.16 -17.34
C SER A 19 1.63 13.74 -17.79
N ASN A 20 1.48 13.53 -19.09
CA ASN A 20 1.19 12.20 -19.63
C ASN A 20 2.20 11.14 -19.19
N SER A 21 3.48 11.52 -19.06
CA SER A 21 4.52 10.63 -18.56
C SER A 21 4.32 10.28 -17.09
N GLY A 22 3.89 11.23 -16.27
CA GLY A 22 3.56 10.98 -14.86
C GLY A 22 2.37 10.04 -14.68
N ARG A 23 1.34 10.16 -15.53
CA ARG A 23 0.18 9.26 -15.52
C ARG A 23 0.58 7.84 -15.93
N ARG A 24 1.39 7.70 -16.99
CA ARG A 24 1.89 6.39 -17.43
C ARG A 24 2.70 5.70 -16.33
N ALA A 25 3.57 6.44 -15.64
CA ALA A 25 4.35 5.91 -14.54
C ALA A 25 3.46 5.41 -13.40
N ARG A 26 2.41 6.16 -13.02
CA ARG A 26 1.45 5.74 -12.00
C ARG A 26 0.68 4.48 -12.41
N LEU A 27 0.21 4.41 -13.65
CA LEU A 27 -0.50 3.25 -14.15
C LEU A 27 0.40 2.01 -14.16
N ALA A 28 1.66 2.16 -14.57
CA ALA A 28 2.62 1.08 -14.57
C ALA A 28 2.89 0.56 -13.15
N VAL A 29 3.08 1.44 -12.18
CA VAL A 29 3.27 1.05 -10.76
C VAL A 29 2.03 0.37 -10.21
N THR A 30 0.85 0.90 -10.46
CA THR A 30 -0.42 0.31 -10.04
C THR A 30 -0.61 -1.09 -10.63
N SER A 31 -0.33 -1.24 -11.92
CA SER A 31 -0.39 -2.53 -12.61
C SER A 31 0.57 -3.55 -12.01
N THR A 32 1.80 -3.14 -11.72
CA THR A 32 2.82 -3.99 -11.09
C THR A 32 2.37 -4.43 -9.69
N ILE A 33 1.80 -3.54 -8.90
CA ILE A 33 1.30 -3.87 -7.56
C ILE A 33 0.15 -4.88 -7.65
N LYS A 34 -0.80 -4.68 -8.54
CA LYS A 34 -1.92 -5.61 -8.74
C LYS A 34 -1.46 -6.99 -9.20
N ALA A 35 -0.53 -7.04 -10.16
CA ALA A 35 0.02 -8.29 -10.63
C ALA A 35 0.79 -9.02 -9.52
N GLY A 36 1.59 -8.30 -8.74
CA GLY A 36 2.32 -8.85 -7.61
C GLY A 36 1.40 -9.31 -6.47
N ALA A 37 0.26 -8.63 -6.25
CA ALA A 37 -0.73 -9.05 -5.28
C ALA A 37 -1.35 -10.40 -5.65
N ARG A 38 -1.57 -10.66 -6.93
CA ARG A 38 -2.05 -11.97 -7.42
C ARG A 38 -1.01 -13.07 -7.24
N ALA A 39 0.27 -12.75 -7.39
CA ALA A 39 1.38 -13.67 -7.21
C ALA A 39 1.83 -13.79 -5.74
N TYR A 40 1.26 -13.00 -4.85
CA TYR A 40 1.61 -12.97 -3.44
C TYR A 40 1.28 -14.31 -2.76
N ASP A 41 2.26 -14.82 -2.01
CA ASP A 41 2.12 -15.98 -1.16
C ASP A 41 2.50 -15.58 0.26
N ARG A 42 1.55 -15.68 1.19
CA ARG A 42 1.75 -15.27 2.58
C ARG A 42 2.94 -15.97 3.23
N GLN A 43 3.06 -17.27 3.07
CA GLN A 43 4.10 -18.04 3.73
C GLN A 43 5.50 -17.73 3.19
N ARG A 44 5.58 -17.44 1.91
CA ARG A 44 6.83 -17.09 1.23
C ARG A 44 7.22 -15.64 1.46
N ASP A 45 6.27 -14.72 1.30
CA ASP A 45 6.56 -13.28 1.15
C ASP A 45 6.42 -12.51 2.47
N LEU A 46 5.44 -12.87 3.31
CA LEU A 46 5.12 -12.09 4.49
C LEU A 46 6.21 -12.08 5.57
N PRO A 47 6.92 -13.18 5.86
CA PRO A 47 7.95 -13.19 6.90
C PRO A 47 9.09 -12.21 6.68
N GLY A 48 9.41 -11.90 5.42
CA GLY A 48 10.42 -10.90 5.08
C GLY A 48 9.94 -9.46 5.22
N LEU A 49 8.65 -9.23 5.35
CA LEU A 49 8.05 -7.90 5.40
C LEU A 49 7.69 -7.46 6.81
N ILE A 50 7.11 -8.33 7.59
CA ILE A 50 6.71 -8.07 8.97
C ILE A 50 7.02 -9.28 9.85
N ARG A 51 7.20 -9.04 11.14
CA ARG A 51 7.36 -10.13 12.11
C ARG A 51 6.01 -10.68 12.51
N LEU A 52 5.84 -11.97 12.34
CA LEU A 52 4.66 -12.70 12.79
C LEU A 52 5.10 -13.96 13.52
N ASP A 53 4.32 -14.34 14.53
CA ASP A 53 4.47 -15.68 15.09
C ASP A 53 3.92 -16.73 14.10
N PRO A 54 4.33 -18.02 14.23
CA PRO A 54 3.89 -19.06 13.29
C PRO A 54 2.37 -19.26 13.25
N PHE A 55 1.68 -19.04 14.35
CA PHE A 55 0.22 -19.17 14.40
C PHE A 55 -0.48 -18.05 13.66
N ALA A 56 0.04 -16.82 13.79
CA ALA A 56 -0.49 -15.69 13.06
C ALA A 56 -0.29 -15.84 11.55
N ALA A 57 0.79 -16.45 11.13
CA ALA A 57 1.11 -16.64 9.71
C ALA A 57 0.13 -17.57 8.99
N VAL A 58 -0.58 -18.45 9.69
CA VAL A 58 -1.56 -19.38 9.10
C VAL A 58 -3.01 -19.01 9.41
N ALA A 59 -3.25 -17.83 10.00
CA ALA A 59 -4.59 -17.41 10.38
C ALA A 59 -5.48 -17.16 9.15
N ASP A 60 -6.65 -17.77 9.16
CA ASP A 60 -7.66 -17.64 8.09
C ASP A 60 -8.95 -16.97 8.57
N ASP A 61 -9.05 -16.69 9.85
CA ASP A 61 -10.22 -16.05 10.43
C ASP A 61 -10.13 -14.52 10.34
N VAL A 62 -11.27 -13.86 10.54
CA VAL A 62 -11.35 -12.39 10.46
C VAL A 62 -10.37 -11.72 11.39
N ASP A 63 -10.25 -12.18 12.62
CA ASP A 63 -9.36 -11.57 13.61
C ASP A 63 -7.90 -11.72 13.23
N GLY A 64 -7.48 -12.90 12.80
CA GLY A 64 -6.11 -13.16 12.38
C GLY A 64 -5.70 -12.36 11.16
N ILE A 65 -6.55 -12.34 10.13
CA ILE A 65 -6.28 -11.57 8.91
C ILE A 65 -6.28 -10.06 9.20
N SER A 66 -7.22 -9.59 10.04
CA SER A 66 -7.27 -8.18 10.45
C SER A 66 -5.97 -7.73 11.13
N ARG A 67 -5.37 -8.58 11.96
CA ARG A 67 -4.08 -8.29 12.60
C ARG A 67 -2.96 -8.18 11.59
N ILE A 68 -2.93 -9.06 10.61
CA ILE A 68 -1.95 -9.00 9.51
C ILE A 68 -2.10 -7.70 8.73
N VAL A 69 -3.32 -7.36 8.34
CA VAL A 69 -3.63 -6.11 7.61
C VAL A 69 -3.20 -4.89 8.41
N ALA A 70 -3.49 -4.85 9.70
CA ALA A 70 -3.11 -3.74 10.58
C ALA A 70 -1.59 -3.58 10.69
N ARG A 71 -0.84 -4.68 10.76
CA ARG A 71 0.62 -4.63 10.78
C ARG A 71 1.21 -4.17 9.46
N LEU A 72 0.65 -4.63 8.35
CA LEU A 72 1.06 -4.16 7.01
C LEU A 72 0.78 -2.67 6.84
N GLU A 73 -0.36 -2.20 7.32
CA GLU A 73 -0.70 -0.78 7.28
C GLU A 73 0.32 0.07 8.06
N ARG A 74 0.72 -0.37 9.25
CA ARG A 74 1.75 0.33 10.04
C ARG A 74 3.10 0.36 9.33
N ALA A 75 3.50 -0.78 8.76
CA ALA A 75 4.75 -0.85 7.99
C ALA A 75 4.73 0.07 6.77
N LEU A 76 3.58 0.16 6.08
CA LEU A 76 3.40 1.07 4.96
C LEU A 76 3.48 2.53 5.38
N ARG A 77 2.88 2.91 6.51
CA ARG A 77 3.01 4.28 7.04
C ARG A 77 4.46 4.64 7.33
N ALA A 78 5.20 3.71 7.92
CA ALA A 78 6.62 3.92 8.20
C ALA A 78 7.42 4.12 6.90
N GLU A 79 7.16 3.33 5.87
CA GLU A 79 7.83 3.50 4.57
C GLU A 79 7.45 4.82 3.89
N ARG A 80 6.20 5.23 3.97
CA ARG A 80 5.77 6.54 3.44
C ARG A 80 6.46 7.70 4.15
N CYS A 81 6.62 7.61 5.47
CA CYS A 81 7.35 8.62 6.24
C CYS A 81 8.82 8.68 5.82
N ARG A 82 9.48 7.54 5.64
CA ARG A 82 10.86 7.45 5.15
C ARG A 82 11.00 8.06 3.76
N ALA A 83 10.07 7.74 2.87
CA ALA A 83 10.06 8.28 1.51
C ALA A 83 9.95 9.81 1.51
N ARG A 84 9.02 10.36 2.31
CA ARG A 84 8.79 11.80 2.39
C ARG A 84 9.96 12.57 3.00
N SER A 85 10.61 11.99 4.00
CA SER A 85 11.76 12.61 4.65
C SER A 85 13.08 12.36 3.92
N GLY A 86 13.07 11.58 2.85
CA GLY A 86 14.29 11.19 2.15
C GLY A 86 15.22 10.34 3.02
N HIS A 87 14.68 9.57 3.95
CA HIS A 87 15.46 8.78 4.88
C HIS A 87 16.25 7.70 4.13
N TRP A 88 17.54 7.53 4.50
CA TRP A 88 18.45 6.62 3.80
C TRP A 88 18.03 5.15 3.86
N THR A 89 17.20 4.76 4.86
CA THR A 89 16.68 3.39 4.96
C THR A 89 15.45 3.13 4.09
N TYR A 90 14.94 4.15 3.37
CA TYR A 90 13.82 3.95 2.48
C TYR A 90 14.19 2.98 1.35
N ASP A 91 13.35 2.00 1.13
CA ASP A 91 13.53 0.99 0.09
C ASP A 91 12.25 0.89 -0.75
N LEU A 92 12.35 1.28 -2.01
CA LEU A 92 11.22 1.25 -2.94
C LEU A 92 10.71 -0.19 -3.17
N ASN A 93 11.61 -1.15 -3.28
CA ASN A 93 11.22 -2.55 -3.49
C ASN A 93 10.44 -3.10 -2.30
N ARG A 94 10.87 -2.78 -1.09
CA ARG A 94 10.15 -3.13 0.13
C ARG A 94 8.79 -2.44 0.19
N HIS A 95 8.72 -1.18 -0.19
CA HIS A 95 7.46 -0.41 -0.23
C HIS A 95 6.46 -1.06 -1.19
N ILE A 96 6.90 -1.43 -2.39
CA ILE A 96 6.06 -2.11 -3.38
C ILE A 96 5.59 -3.47 -2.83
N ALA A 97 6.49 -4.26 -2.26
CA ALA A 97 6.15 -5.57 -1.69
C ALA A 97 5.13 -5.45 -0.54
N LEU A 98 5.27 -4.45 0.32
CA LEU A 98 4.30 -4.17 1.39
C LEU A 98 2.92 -3.83 0.82
N ARG A 99 2.86 -3.04 -0.24
CA ARG A 99 1.59 -2.71 -0.91
C ARG A 99 0.95 -3.92 -1.55
N GLN A 100 1.73 -4.78 -2.17
CA GLN A 100 1.24 -6.03 -2.76
C GLN A 100 0.64 -6.95 -1.68
N ALA A 101 1.35 -7.13 -0.58
CA ALA A 101 0.88 -7.93 0.54
C ALA A 101 -0.38 -7.32 1.19
N PHE A 102 -0.39 -6.01 1.40
CA PHE A 102 -1.54 -5.30 1.96
C PHE A 102 -2.79 -5.47 1.08
N LEU A 103 -2.65 -5.33 -0.22
CA LEU A 103 -3.77 -5.51 -1.16
C LEU A 103 -4.29 -6.94 -1.12
N ALA A 104 -3.42 -7.93 -1.18
CA ALA A 104 -3.80 -9.34 -1.16
C ALA A 104 -4.49 -9.74 0.15
N GLU A 105 -3.95 -9.33 1.29
CA GLU A 105 -4.54 -9.65 2.59
C GLU A 105 -5.85 -8.88 2.83
N SER A 106 -5.95 -7.65 2.36
CA SER A 106 -7.20 -6.87 2.43
C SER A 106 -8.32 -7.50 1.62
N GLU A 107 -8.02 -8.03 0.44
CA GLU A 107 -8.98 -8.75 -0.38
C GLU A 107 -9.41 -10.06 0.29
N ARG A 108 -8.47 -10.77 0.90
CA ARG A 108 -8.78 -11.97 1.68
C ARG A 108 -9.69 -11.65 2.86
N LEU A 109 -9.40 -10.58 3.59
CA LEU A 109 -10.24 -10.11 4.70
C LEU A 109 -11.66 -9.78 4.24
N ALA A 110 -11.79 -9.08 3.12
CA ALA A 110 -13.09 -8.74 2.54
C ALA A 110 -13.89 -9.99 2.17
N GLY A 111 -13.23 -11.07 1.75
CA GLY A 111 -13.86 -12.34 1.41
C GLY A 111 -14.41 -13.12 2.62
N VAL A 112 -13.83 -12.94 3.80
CA VAL A 112 -14.23 -13.67 5.01
C VAL A 112 -15.14 -12.86 5.95
N ARG A 113 -15.38 -11.57 5.67
CA ARG A 113 -16.27 -10.75 6.50
C ARG A 113 -17.72 -11.20 6.37
N PRO A 114 -18.44 -11.44 7.50
CA PRO A 114 -19.82 -11.96 7.46
C PRO A 114 -20.79 -11.09 6.66
N GLY A 115 -20.68 -9.77 6.72
CA GLY A 115 -21.57 -8.86 5.99
C GLY A 115 -21.52 -9.02 4.48
N ARG A 116 -20.39 -9.39 3.91
CA ARG A 116 -20.25 -9.61 2.47
C ARG A 116 -20.89 -10.93 2.04
N ILE A 117 -20.81 -11.95 2.88
CA ILE A 117 -21.45 -13.25 2.63
C ILE A 117 -22.97 -13.09 2.62
N ALA A 118 -23.52 -12.31 3.55
CA ALA A 118 -24.95 -12.04 3.60
C ALA A 118 -25.48 -11.29 2.37
N GLN A 119 -24.65 -10.44 1.76
CA GLN A 119 -25.00 -9.73 0.53
C GLN A 119 -24.86 -10.61 -0.72
N ALA A 120 -24.03 -11.62 -0.67
CA ALA A 120 -23.76 -12.52 -1.79
C ALA A 120 -24.73 -13.70 -1.84
N ALA A 121 -25.48 -13.97 -0.80
CA ALA A 121 -26.47 -15.04 -0.77
C ALA A 121 -27.84 -14.49 -1.20
N PRO A 122 -28.28 -14.74 -2.45
CA PRO A 122 -29.68 -14.51 -2.79
C PRO A 122 -30.53 -15.52 -2.07
N THR A 123 -31.37 -15.05 -1.23
CA THR A 123 -32.48 -15.86 -0.73
C THR A 123 -33.52 -16.03 -1.81
#